data_c4ab688bc8e710ed2345c33a5474fc57
#
_entry.id   c4ab688bc8e710ed2345c33a5474fc57
#
_cell.length_a   1.000
_cell.length_b   1.000
_cell.length_c   1.000
_cell.angle_alpha   90.00
_cell.angle_beta   90.00
_cell.angle_gamma   90.00
#
_symmetry.space_group_name_H-M   'P 1'
#
loop_
_entity.id
_entity.type
_entity.pdbx_description
1 polymer ?
#
loop_
_entity_poly.entity_id
_entity_poly.type
_entity_poly.pdbx_seq_one_letter_code
_entity_poly.pdbx_strand_id
1 'polypeptide(L)'
;MRHALIALVAGGALAAAAMPALAQSYDVNTAQREDNIRSRIDRHADAGDLSYGQATRLRRELSQIVDLDQRYQSDGMSDWQVRDLNSRLSLLSSRVNYDVNEGMDDGD
;
A
#
# COMPACT_ATOMS: atom_id res chain seq x y z
N MET A 1 10.18 -42.71 18.98
CA MET A 1 8.82 -42.21 19.14
C MET A 1 8.74 -40.71 19.20
N ARG A 2 9.42 -40.12 20.15
CA ARG A 2 9.40 -38.66 20.28
C ARG A 2 9.96 -37.95 19.07
N HIS A 3 10.92 -38.58 18.43
CA HIS A 3 11.55 -37.98 17.25
C HIS A 3 10.59 -37.86 16.08
N ALA A 4 9.73 -38.84 15.91
CA ALA A 4 8.74 -38.78 14.86
C ALA A 4 7.74 -37.65 15.06
N LEU A 5 7.35 -37.44 16.30
CA LEU A 5 6.43 -36.36 16.63
C LEU A 5 7.07 -35.00 16.37
N ILE A 6 8.34 -34.86 16.71
CA ILE A 6 9.07 -33.63 16.45
C ILE A 6 9.15 -33.37 14.96
N ALA A 7 9.38 -34.38 14.17
CA ALA A 7 9.45 -34.22 12.72
C ALA A 7 8.12 -33.72 12.14
N LEU A 8 7.01 -34.22 12.66
CA LEU A 8 5.71 -33.77 12.22
C LEU A 8 5.48 -32.31 12.52
N VAL A 9 5.88 -31.87 13.71
CA VAL A 9 5.75 -30.48 14.09
C VAL A 9 6.58 -29.60 13.16
N ALA A 10 7.78 -30.04 12.83
CA ALA A 10 8.64 -29.29 11.93
C ALA A 10 8.00 -29.13 10.55
N GLY A 11 7.35 -30.18 10.06
CA GLY A 11 6.70 -30.09 8.79
C GLY A 11 5.56 -29.09 8.78
N GLY A 12 4.78 -29.11 9.84
CA GLY A 12 3.69 -28.15 9.96
C GLY A 12 4.18 -26.72 10.07
N ALA A 13 5.28 -26.51 10.78
CA ALA A 13 5.86 -25.19 10.92
C ALA A 13 6.36 -24.64 9.59
N LEU A 14 6.93 -25.49 8.76
CA LEU A 14 7.39 -25.05 7.44
C LEU A 14 6.24 -24.60 6.56
N ALA A 15 5.14 -25.31 6.56
CA ALA A 15 3.98 -24.93 5.78
C ALA A 15 3.41 -23.60 6.26
N ALA A 16 3.36 -23.38 7.57
CA ALA A 16 2.86 -22.13 8.12
C ALA A 16 3.80 -20.98 7.79
N ALA A 17 5.10 -21.21 7.72
CA ALA A 17 6.06 -20.15 7.41
C ALA A 17 5.93 -19.66 5.97
N ALA A 18 5.56 -20.51 5.04
CA ALA A 18 5.43 -20.12 3.63
C ALA A 18 4.35 -19.07 3.43
N MET A 19 3.21 -19.22 4.09
CA MET A 19 2.09 -18.28 3.95
C MET A 19 2.43 -16.89 4.51
N PRO A 20 2.96 -16.78 5.73
CA PRO A 20 3.33 -15.46 6.24
C PRO A 20 4.37 -14.74 5.39
N ALA A 21 5.29 -15.47 4.77
CA ALA A 21 6.30 -14.85 3.93
C ALA A 21 5.69 -14.16 2.73
N LEU A 22 4.71 -14.77 2.08
CA LEU A 22 4.00 -14.16 0.95
C LEU A 22 3.22 -12.94 1.40
N ALA A 23 2.51 -13.04 2.51
CA ALA A 23 1.74 -11.92 3.04
C ALA A 23 2.67 -10.75 3.38
N GLN A 24 3.82 -11.02 3.98
CA GLN A 24 4.80 -9.98 4.30
C GLN A 24 5.34 -9.31 3.05
N SER A 25 5.55 -10.07 1.98
CA SER A 25 6.03 -9.53 0.73
C SER A 25 5.05 -8.53 0.14
N TYR A 26 3.77 -8.88 0.12
CA TYR A 26 2.72 -7.99 -0.35
C TYR A 26 2.61 -6.75 0.54
N ASP A 27 2.70 -6.96 1.84
CA ASP A 27 2.59 -5.91 2.82
C ASP A 27 3.71 -4.87 2.64
N VAL A 28 4.94 -5.33 2.49
CA VAL A 28 6.09 -4.45 2.28
C VAL A 28 5.92 -3.65 0.99
N ASN A 29 5.48 -4.30 -0.09
CA ASN A 29 5.23 -3.63 -1.36
C ASN A 29 4.17 -2.55 -1.23
N THR A 30 3.09 -2.86 -0.56
CA THR A 30 1.99 -1.93 -0.36
C THR A 30 2.46 -0.73 0.46
N ALA A 31 3.18 -0.98 1.55
CA ALA A 31 3.71 0.08 2.41
C ALA A 31 4.67 0.99 1.65
N GLN A 32 5.53 0.42 0.83
CA GLN A 32 6.45 1.19 0.01
C GLN A 32 5.71 2.07 -1.00
N ARG A 33 4.67 1.54 -1.62
CA ARG A 33 3.86 2.30 -2.56
C ARG A 33 3.14 3.44 -1.87
N GLU A 34 2.62 3.20 -0.68
CA GLU A 34 1.98 4.24 0.12
C GLU A 34 2.96 5.36 0.45
N ASP A 35 4.16 5.00 0.88
CA ASP A 35 5.20 5.97 1.20
C ASP A 35 5.65 6.74 -0.03
N ASN A 36 5.78 6.07 -1.14
CA ASN A 36 6.13 6.71 -2.41
C ASN A 36 5.12 7.77 -2.81
N ILE A 37 3.85 7.43 -2.72
CA ILE A 37 2.78 8.34 -3.09
C ILE A 37 2.77 9.53 -2.13
N ARG A 38 2.92 9.27 -0.84
CA ARG A 38 2.98 10.33 0.17
C ARG A 38 4.12 11.31 -0.12
N SER A 39 5.31 10.77 -0.40
CA SER A 39 6.47 11.60 -0.71
C SER A 39 6.25 12.45 -1.96
N ARG A 40 5.61 11.87 -2.98
CA ARG A 40 5.33 12.59 -4.21
C ARG A 40 4.35 13.73 -3.96
N ILE A 41 3.30 13.47 -3.19
CA ILE A 41 2.35 14.53 -2.83
C ILE A 41 3.08 15.65 -2.09
N ASP A 42 3.90 15.31 -1.11
CA ASP A 42 4.60 16.31 -0.31
C ASP A 42 5.56 17.13 -1.16
N ARG A 43 6.33 16.50 -2.03
CA ARG A 43 7.28 17.20 -2.89
C ARG A 43 6.58 18.17 -3.83
N HIS A 44 5.48 17.73 -4.43
CA HIS A 44 4.74 18.57 -5.37
C HIS A 44 3.99 19.69 -4.65
N ALA A 45 3.50 19.42 -3.45
CA ALA A 45 2.89 20.46 -2.63
C ALA A 45 3.92 21.54 -2.27
N ASP A 46 5.12 21.12 -1.87
CA ASP A 46 6.19 22.04 -1.52
C ASP A 46 6.66 22.84 -2.72
N ALA A 47 6.69 22.22 -3.88
CA ALA A 47 7.11 22.88 -5.12
C ALA A 47 6.04 23.79 -5.72
N GLY A 48 4.81 23.73 -5.21
CA GLY A 48 3.72 24.54 -5.75
C GLY A 48 3.00 23.90 -6.93
N ASP A 49 3.34 22.67 -7.29
CA ASP A 49 2.67 21.94 -8.37
C ASP A 49 1.28 21.47 -7.98
N LEU A 50 1.04 21.31 -6.68
CA LEU A 50 -0.25 20.98 -6.12
C LEU A 50 -0.71 22.11 -5.24
N SER A 51 -1.97 22.51 -5.39
CA SER A 51 -2.57 23.48 -4.48
C SER A 51 -2.77 22.84 -3.10
N TYR A 52 -3.00 23.68 -2.10
CA TYR A 52 -3.29 23.20 -0.76
C TYR A 52 -4.49 22.25 -0.76
N GLY A 53 -5.54 22.62 -1.48
CA GLY A 53 -6.75 21.80 -1.57
C GLY A 53 -6.51 20.46 -2.27
N GLN A 54 -5.73 20.47 -3.36
CA GLN A 54 -5.38 19.25 -4.07
C GLN A 54 -4.56 18.32 -3.18
N ALA A 55 -3.53 18.86 -2.53
CA ALA A 55 -2.68 18.06 -1.65
C ALA A 55 -3.48 17.48 -0.48
N THR A 56 -4.35 18.28 0.12
CA THR A 56 -5.19 17.82 1.23
C THR A 56 -6.09 16.68 0.81
N ARG A 57 -6.73 16.81 -0.36
CA ARG A 57 -7.61 15.76 -0.88
C ARG A 57 -6.85 14.47 -1.15
N LEU A 58 -5.70 14.58 -1.78
CA LEU A 58 -4.87 13.42 -2.09
C LEU A 58 -4.37 12.72 -0.83
N ARG A 59 -3.96 13.49 0.17
CA ARG A 59 -3.55 12.93 1.46
C ARG A 59 -4.69 12.23 2.16
N ARG A 60 -5.90 12.77 2.06
CA ARG A 60 -7.07 12.13 2.64
C ARG A 60 -7.37 10.80 1.96
N GLU A 61 -7.30 10.76 0.64
CA GLU A 61 -7.49 9.52 -0.10
C GLU A 61 -6.46 8.47 0.28
N LEU A 62 -5.20 8.89 0.41
CA LEU A 62 -4.14 7.98 0.83
C LEU A 62 -4.40 7.45 2.25
N SER A 63 -4.82 8.32 3.15
CA SER A 63 -5.15 7.92 4.52
C SER A 63 -6.26 6.86 4.56
N GLN A 64 -7.26 7.01 3.70
CA GLN A 64 -8.35 6.03 3.60
C GLN A 64 -7.83 4.67 3.12
N ILE A 65 -6.89 4.69 2.19
CA ILE A 65 -6.28 3.45 1.68
C ILE A 65 -5.45 2.79 2.78
N VAL A 66 -4.68 3.57 3.54
CA VAL A 66 -3.89 3.04 4.64
C VAL A 66 -4.79 2.41 5.71
N ASP A 67 -5.90 3.07 6.04
CA ASP A 67 -6.87 2.51 6.98
C ASP A 67 -7.46 1.20 6.49
N LEU A 68 -7.77 1.15 5.20
CA LEU A 68 -8.29 -0.06 4.58
C LEU A 68 -7.26 -1.17 4.59
N ASP A 69 -6.01 -0.84 4.32
CA ASP A 69 -4.89 -1.79 4.37
C ASP A 69 -4.82 -2.44 5.74
N GLN A 70 -4.89 -1.63 6.80
CA GLN A 70 -4.85 -2.15 8.17
C GLN A 70 -6.02 -3.09 8.46
N ARG A 71 -7.21 -2.75 7.99
CA ARG A 71 -8.37 -3.63 8.17
C ARG A 71 -8.21 -4.94 7.42
N TYR A 72 -7.70 -4.88 6.20
CA TYR A 72 -7.45 -6.08 5.41
C TYR A 72 -6.40 -6.97 6.07
N GLN A 73 -5.38 -6.39 6.66
CA GLN A 73 -4.37 -7.15 7.40
C GLN A 73 -4.98 -7.88 8.59
N SER A 74 -5.90 -7.23 9.28
CA SER A 74 -6.62 -7.85 10.40
C SER A 74 -7.44 -9.05 9.95
N ASP A 75 -7.95 -9.02 8.72
CA ASP A 75 -8.74 -10.10 8.15
C ASP A 75 -7.87 -11.23 7.58
N GLY A 76 -6.57 -11.04 7.46
CA GLY A 76 -5.65 -12.05 6.95
C GLY A 76 -5.19 -11.80 5.52
N MET A 77 -5.57 -10.70 4.91
CA MET A 77 -5.07 -10.22 3.62
C MET A 77 -5.18 -11.29 2.53
N SER A 78 -6.37 -11.48 2.00
CA SER A 78 -6.62 -12.40 0.89
C SER A 78 -6.12 -11.80 -0.42
N ASP A 79 -6.05 -12.64 -1.47
CA ASP A 79 -5.59 -12.21 -2.78
C ASP A 79 -6.41 -11.05 -3.34
N TRP A 80 -7.74 -11.11 -3.19
CA TRP A 80 -8.58 -10.04 -3.73
C TRP A 80 -8.36 -8.73 -2.98
N GLN A 81 -8.05 -8.80 -1.70
CA GLN A 81 -7.76 -7.60 -0.90
C GLN A 81 -6.46 -6.96 -1.35
N VAL A 82 -5.45 -7.78 -1.63
CA VAL A 82 -4.17 -7.27 -2.16
C VAL A 82 -4.41 -6.57 -3.51
N ARG A 83 -5.19 -7.21 -4.38
CA ARG A 83 -5.50 -6.61 -5.68
C ARG A 83 -6.29 -5.32 -5.53
N ASP A 84 -7.22 -5.28 -4.60
CA ASP A 84 -8.02 -4.08 -4.34
C ASP A 84 -7.13 -2.92 -3.89
N LEU A 85 -6.23 -3.17 -2.94
CA LEU A 85 -5.30 -2.14 -2.49
C LEU A 85 -4.40 -1.64 -3.62
N ASN A 86 -3.88 -2.56 -4.42
CA ASN A 86 -3.03 -2.19 -5.54
C ASN A 86 -3.78 -1.35 -6.57
N SER A 87 -5.04 -1.68 -6.83
CA SER A 87 -5.88 -0.89 -7.73
C SER A 87 -6.11 0.52 -7.19
N ARG A 88 -6.41 0.62 -5.91
CA ARG A 88 -6.65 1.92 -5.29
C ARG A 88 -5.40 2.78 -5.29
N LEU A 89 -4.25 2.18 -5.01
CA LEU A 89 -2.98 2.90 -5.03
C LEU A 89 -2.62 3.36 -6.44
N SER A 90 -2.89 2.53 -7.43
CA SER A 90 -2.66 2.91 -8.83
C SER A 90 -3.54 4.08 -9.26
N LEU A 91 -4.80 4.06 -8.86
CA LEU A 91 -5.72 5.16 -9.15
C LEU A 91 -5.26 6.44 -8.48
N LEU A 92 -4.86 6.35 -7.21
CA LEU A 92 -4.38 7.52 -6.48
C LEU A 92 -3.12 8.08 -7.12
N SER A 93 -2.19 7.21 -7.51
CA SER A 93 -0.97 7.62 -8.20
C SER A 93 -1.30 8.37 -9.49
N SER A 94 -2.27 7.88 -10.24
CA SER A 94 -2.72 8.56 -11.47
C SER A 94 -3.33 9.92 -11.17
N ARG A 95 -4.07 10.04 -10.07
CA ARG A 95 -4.65 11.32 -9.67
C ARG A 95 -3.58 12.33 -9.28
N VAL A 96 -2.54 11.87 -8.60
CA VAL A 96 -1.41 12.75 -8.27
C VAL A 96 -0.83 13.31 -9.57
N ASN A 97 -0.56 12.43 -10.53
CA ASN A 97 -0.02 12.86 -11.83
C ASN A 97 -0.94 13.83 -12.54
N TYR A 98 -2.23 13.54 -12.54
CA TYR A 98 -3.22 14.39 -13.19
C TYR A 98 -3.25 15.78 -12.54
N ASP A 99 -3.32 15.83 -11.21
CA ASP A 99 -3.40 17.09 -10.49
C ASP A 99 -2.11 17.92 -10.66
N VAL A 100 -0.95 17.26 -10.67
CA VAL A 100 0.32 17.92 -10.90
C VAL A 100 0.35 18.53 -12.30
N ASN A 101 -0.09 17.78 -13.30
CA ASN A 101 -0.12 18.27 -14.69
C ASN A 101 -1.08 19.44 -14.85
N GLU A 102 -2.23 19.38 -14.19
CA GLU A 102 -3.18 20.50 -14.19
C GLU A 102 -2.55 21.75 -13.58
N GLY A 103 -1.83 21.59 -12.48
CA GLY A 103 -1.16 22.70 -11.83
C GLY A 103 -0.12 23.34 -12.73
N MET A 104 0.61 22.53 -13.48
CA MET A 104 1.60 23.04 -14.43
C MET A 104 0.95 23.78 -15.59
N ASP A 105 -0.16 23.25 -16.10
CA ASP A 105 -0.90 23.87 -17.20
C ASP A 105 -1.48 25.23 -16.74
N ASP A 106 -2.00 25.27 -15.53
CA ASP A 106 -2.56 26.51 -14.98
C ASP A 106 -1.47 27.55 -14.74
N GLY A 107 -0.24 27.13 -14.57
CA GLY A 107 0.89 28.02 -14.37
C GLY A 107 1.31 28.75 -15.66
N ASP A 108 0.86 28.28 -16.79
CA ASP A 108 1.14 28.90 -18.07
C ASP A 108 0.16 30.03 -18.35
#